data_aa37bc4f812dfa80168c1cf37ba9b7a1
#
_entry.id   aa37bc4f812dfa80168c1cf37ba9b7a1
#
_cell.length_a   1.000
_cell.length_b   1.000
_cell.length_c   1.000
_cell.angle_alpha   90.00
_cell.angle_beta   90.00
_cell.angle_gamma   90.00
#
_symmetry.space_group_name_H-M   'P 1'
#
loop_
_entity.id
_entity.type
_entity.pdbx_description
1 polymer ?
#
loop_
_entity_poly.entity_id
_entity_poly.type
_entity_poly.pdbx_seq_one_letter_code
_entity_poly.pdbx_strand_id
1 'polypeptide(L)'
;ATVTITQEGSPVSYYFSYADGGTSHSERVESSSGSFILDITSYKKTGNSTKALSWSASGDSWIHVNGSSVSYEENPAKEIRSGNVTLTQEESNMKLTLTVRQKGKTSIDIEQ
;
A
#
# COMPACT_ATOMS: atom_id res chain seq x y z
N ALA A 1 -17.11 41.82 -13.16
CA ALA A 1 -17.02 41.17 -12.97
C ALA A 1 -16.71 40.27 -12.85
N THR A 2 -16.53 40.13 -12.91
CA THR A 2 -16.28 39.30 -12.75
C THR A 2 -16.03 38.33 -12.60
N VAL A 3 -15.84 38.08 -12.49
CA VAL A 3 -15.57 37.12 -12.24
C VAL A 3 -15.54 36.16 -12.13
N THR A 4 -15.50 35.93 -12.01
CA THR A 4 -15.41 34.99 -11.85
C THR A 4 -15.31 34.01 -11.81
N ILE A 5 -15.19 33.81 -11.79
CA ILE A 5 -15.09 32.87 -11.78
C ILE A 5 -15.09 31.98 -11.70
N THR A 6 -14.94 31.72 -11.66
CA THR A 6 -14.87 30.83 -11.69
C THR A 6 -14.70 29.82 -11.38
N GLN A 7 -14.70 29.47 -11.21
CA GLN A 7 -14.55 28.42 -11.06
C GLN A 7 -15.02 27.59 -11.21
N GLU A 8 -14.91 27.36 -11.37
CA GLU A 8 -15.17 26.55 -11.71
C GLU A 8 -15.42 25.53 -11.20
N GLY A 9 -15.48 25.27 -11.19
CA GLY A 9 -15.81 23.93 -10.84
C GLY A 9 -15.64 23.65 -9.39
N SER A 10 -16.16 22.54 -8.94
CA SER A 10 -16.00 22.13 -7.57
C SER A 10 -14.58 21.72 -7.30
N PRO A 11 -14.08 21.96 -6.11
CA PRO A 11 -12.74 21.54 -5.78
C PRO A 11 -12.66 20.01 -5.77
N VAL A 12 -11.53 19.48 -6.11
CA VAL A 12 -11.29 18.05 -6.13
C VAL A 12 -10.56 17.66 -4.85
N SER A 13 -11.10 16.66 -4.17
CA SER A 13 -10.45 16.13 -2.98
C SER A 13 -10.00 14.71 -3.27
N TYR A 14 -8.79 14.39 -2.86
CA TYR A 14 -8.23 13.07 -3.07
C TYR A 14 -8.18 12.30 -1.76
N TYR A 15 -8.52 11.02 -1.82
CA TYR A 15 -8.55 10.16 -0.65
C TYR A 15 -7.69 8.93 -0.95
N PHE A 16 -6.68 8.72 -0.15
CA PHE A 16 -5.80 7.57 -0.32
C PHE A 16 -5.30 7.18 1.06
N SER A 17 -5.81 6.07 1.58
CA SER A 17 -5.45 5.63 2.92
C SER A 17 -5.72 4.14 3.08
N TYR A 18 -5.21 3.59 4.17
CA TYR A 18 -5.60 2.24 4.57
C TYR A 18 -7.00 2.29 5.18
N ALA A 19 -7.64 1.13 5.31
CA ALA A 19 -9.00 1.06 5.79
C ALA A 19 -9.21 1.75 7.15
N ASP A 20 -8.17 1.80 7.97
CA ASP A 20 -8.25 2.45 9.27
C ASP A 20 -8.04 3.96 9.18
N GLY A 21 -7.85 4.49 7.99
CA GLY A 21 -7.63 5.91 7.78
C GLY A 21 -6.17 6.34 7.84
N GLY A 22 -5.27 5.42 8.14
CA GLY A 22 -3.86 5.76 8.26
C GLY A 22 -3.12 5.77 6.95
N THR A 23 -1.92 6.29 6.95
CA THR A 23 -1.07 6.35 5.76
C THR A 23 0.13 5.43 5.86
N SER A 24 0.25 4.69 6.94
CA SER A 24 1.32 3.70 7.08
C SER A 24 0.74 2.44 7.71
N HIS A 25 1.31 1.31 7.34
CA HIS A 25 0.83 0.02 7.82
C HIS A 25 2.02 -0.92 7.91
N SER A 26 2.01 -1.78 8.91
CA SER A 26 3.04 -2.79 9.08
C SER A 26 2.40 -4.15 9.15
N GLU A 27 2.99 -5.12 8.46
CA GLU A 27 2.53 -6.49 8.50
C GLU A 27 3.67 -7.39 8.92
N ARG A 28 3.36 -8.37 9.76
CA ARG A 28 4.33 -9.39 10.14
C ARG A 28 3.93 -10.69 9.46
N VAL A 29 4.87 -11.31 8.79
CA VAL A 29 4.59 -12.51 8.03
C VAL A 29 5.59 -13.60 8.39
N GLU A 30 5.25 -14.81 8.04
CA GLU A 30 6.11 -15.96 8.35
C GLU A 30 7.30 -16.01 7.39
N SER A 31 8.27 -16.86 7.70
CA SER A 31 9.44 -16.97 6.86
C SER A 31 9.14 -17.63 5.51
N SER A 32 8.10 -18.43 5.44
CA SER A 32 7.72 -19.05 4.17
C SER A 32 7.05 -18.04 3.26
N SER A 33 7.05 -18.29 1.97
CA SER A 33 6.38 -17.42 1.03
C SER A 33 4.88 -17.40 1.29
N GLY A 34 4.23 -16.32 0.95
CA GLY A 34 2.80 -16.20 1.16
C GLY A 34 2.28 -14.91 0.58
N SER A 35 1.08 -14.55 0.97
CA SER A 35 0.47 -13.32 0.48
C SER A 35 -0.58 -12.81 1.46
N PHE A 36 -0.92 -11.54 1.31
CA PHE A 36 -2.00 -10.95 2.08
C PHE A 36 -2.66 -9.87 1.23
N ILE A 37 -3.83 -9.43 1.64
CA ILE A 37 -4.59 -8.43 0.91
C ILE A 37 -4.52 -7.09 1.64
N LEU A 38 -4.29 -6.03 0.90
CA LEU A 38 -4.33 -4.68 1.45
C LEU A 38 -5.73 -4.13 1.28
N ASP A 39 -6.19 -3.43 2.31
CA ASP A 39 -7.50 -2.80 2.25
C ASP A 39 -7.23 -1.30 2.08
N ILE A 40 -7.26 -0.86 0.85
CA ILE A 40 -6.90 0.51 0.48
C ILE A 40 -8.11 1.28 -0.01
N THR A 41 -8.23 2.50 0.48
CA THR A 41 -9.24 3.44 -0.02
C THR A 41 -8.53 4.38 -0.97
N SER A 42 -8.97 4.43 -2.22
CA SER A 42 -8.35 5.29 -3.23
C SER A 42 -9.42 5.83 -4.17
N TYR A 43 -9.71 7.11 -4.05
CA TYR A 43 -10.68 7.74 -4.93
C TYR A 43 -10.53 9.26 -4.87
N LYS A 44 -11.19 9.94 -5.78
CA LYS A 44 -11.29 11.39 -5.71
C LYS A 44 -12.75 11.77 -5.68
N LYS A 45 -13.02 12.90 -5.09
CA LYS A 45 -14.38 13.43 -5.00
C LYS A 45 -14.42 14.83 -5.59
N THR A 46 -15.35 15.06 -6.50
CA THR A 46 -15.55 16.36 -7.12
C THR A 46 -17.01 16.68 -6.94
N GLY A 47 -17.32 17.64 -6.08
CA GLY A 47 -18.71 17.94 -5.76
C GLY A 47 -19.39 16.73 -5.15
N ASN A 48 -20.40 16.20 -5.81
CA ASN A 48 -21.10 15.02 -5.33
C ASN A 48 -20.68 13.75 -6.04
N SER A 49 -19.66 13.84 -6.89
CA SER A 49 -19.22 12.69 -7.68
C SER A 49 -17.97 12.09 -7.10
N THR A 50 -17.90 10.78 -7.09
CA THR A 50 -16.69 10.09 -6.66
C THR A 50 -16.20 9.22 -7.80
N LYS A 51 -14.89 9.08 -7.90
CA LYS A 51 -14.28 8.25 -8.92
C LYS A 51 -13.11 7.50 -8.32
N ALA A 52 -13.09 6.19 -8.50
CA ALA A 52 -11.99 5.38 -8.03
C ALA A 52 -10.71 5.73 -8.79
N LEU A 53 -9.60 5.77 -8.09
CA LEU A 53 -8.31 6.05 -8.69
C LEU A 53 -7.40 4.84 -8.50
N SER A 54 -6.63 4.56 -9.52
CA SER A 54 -5.65 3.48 -9.45
C SER A 54 -4.45 3.95 -8.66
N TRP A 55 -3.72 3.00 -8.15
CA TRP A 55 -2.46 3.30 -7.48
C TRP A 55 -1.45 2.23 -7.87
N SER A 56 -0.19 2.58 -7.74
CA SER A 56 0.88 1.67 -8.06
C SER A 56 1.76 1.51 -6.84
N ALA A 57 2.57 0.48 -6.84
CA ALA A 57 3.42 0.19 -5.71
C ALA A 57 4.81 -0.16 -6.17
N SER A 58 5.79 0.24 -5.37
CA SER A 58 7.17 -0.16 -5.62
C SER A 58 7.81 -0.46 -4.27
N GLY A 59 8.67 -1.46 -4.24
CA GLY A 59 9.28 -1.84 -2.99
C GLY A 59 10.42 -2.82 -3.20
N ASP A 60 10.79 -3.49 -2.12
CA ASP A 60 11.90 -4.41 -2.15
C ASP A 60 11.63 -5.58 -3.08
N SER A 61 12.69 -6.17 -3.59
CA SER A 61 12.58 -7.18 -4.63
C SER A 61 11.87 -8.46 -4.20
N TRP A 62 11.79 -8.72 -2.92
CA TRP A 62 11.13 -9.92 -2.43
C TRP A 62 9.64 -9.70 -2.13
N ILE A 63 9.16 -8.49 -2.34
CA ILE A 63 7.77 -8.15 -2.13
C ILE A 63 7.16 -7.78 -3.46
N HIS A 64 6.03 -8.39 -3.80
CA HIS A 64 5.36 -8.17 -5.08
C HIS A 64 3.93 -7.74 -4.85
N VAL A 65 3.53 -6.65 -5.47
CA VAL A 65 2.19 -6.12 -5.33
C VAL A 65 1.46 -6.21 -6.65
N ASN A 66 0.28 -6.83 -6.61
CA ASN A 66 -0.53 -6.97 -7.81
C ASN A 66 -1.96 -6.61 -7.41
N GLY A 67 -2.39 -5.43 -7.82
CA GLY A 67 -3.67 -4.90 -7.36
C GLY A 67 -3.58 -4.67 -5.86
N SER A 68 -4.50 -5.20 -5.09
CA SER A 68 -4.43 -5.08 -3.65
C SER A 68 -3.81 -6.32 -2.99
N SER A 69 -3.30 -7.25 -3.78
CA SER A 69 -2.68 -8.46 -3.25
C SER A 69 -1.17 -8.25 -3.12
N VAL A 70 -0.63 -8.53 -1.95
CA VAL A 70 0.79 -8.43 -1.72
C VAL A 70 1.32 -9.82 -1.46
N SER A 71 2.30 -10.25 -2.25
CA SER A 71 2.93 -11.54 -2.03
C SER A 71 4.39 -11.33 -1.67
N TYR A 72 4.96 -12.26 -0.97
CA TYR A 72 6.33 -12.17 -0.53
C TYR A 72 7.03 -13.52 -0.69
N GLU A 73 8.32 -13.44 -0.95
CA GLU A 73 9.13 -14.63 -1.15
C GLU A 73 9.64 -15.15 0.18
N GLU A 74 10.04 -16.40 0.20
CA GLU A 74 10.58 -17.02 1.39
C GLU A 74 11.81 -16.29 1.88
N ASN A 75 11.94 -16.17 3.19
CA ASN A 75 13.16 -15.64 3.79
C ASN A 75 14.02 -16.83 4.20
N PRO A 76 15.09 -17.13 3.48
CA PRO A 76 15.93 -18.27 3.80
C PRO A 76 16.91 -18.00 4.93
N ALA A 77 17.03 -16.76 5.36
CA ALA A 77 17.95 -16.39 6.41
C ALA A 77 17.35 -16.61 7.79
N LYS A 78 18.19 -16.66 8.81
CA LYS A 78 17.71 -16.85 10.16
C LYS A 78 17.24 -15.56 10.79
N GLU A 79 17.66 -14.43 10.24
CA GLU A 79 17.30 -13.14 10.79
C GLU A 79 16.00 -12.62 10.20
N ILE A 80 15.32 -11.81 10.97
CA ILE A 80 14.14 -11.11 10.49
C ILE A 80 14.60 -10.10 9.44
N ARG A 81 13.83 -9.98 8.37
CA ARG A 81 14.10 -8.92 7.40
C ARG A 81 12.89 -8.02 7.30
N SER A 82 13.14 -6.77 6.98
CA SER A 82 12.08 -5.80 6.78
C SER A 82 12.16 -5.25 5.37
N GLY A 83 11.02 -5.07 4.75
CA GLY A 83 10.95 -4.45 3.43
C GLY A 83 9.94 -3.35 3.46
N ASN A 84 10.13 -2.36 2.62
CA ASN A 84 9.23 -1.24 2.52
C ASN A 84 8.64 -1.19 1.12
N VAL A 85 7.36 -0.82 1.06
CA VAL A 85 6.68 -0.64 -0.20
C VAL A 85 6.04 0.72 -0.16
N THR A 86 6.18 1.48 -1.22
CA THR A 86 5.55 2.79 -1.34
C THR A 86 4.41 2.65 -2.33
N LEU A 87 3.21 3.03 -1.91
CA LEU A 87 2.03 3.02 -2.74
C LEU A 87 1.78 4.46 -3.17
N THR A 88 1.56 4.68 -4.46
CA THR A 88 1.37 6.03 -4.98
C THR A 88 0.06 6.08 -5.74
N GLN A 89 -0.80 7.01 -5.34
CA GLN A 89 -2.07 7.21 -6.02
C GLN A 89 -1.82 7.96 -7.32
N GLU A 90 -2.44 7.52 -8.39
CA GLU A 90 -2.34 8.23 -9.64
C GLU A 90 -3.07 9.56 -9.53
N GLU A 91 -2.64 10.50 -10.31
CA GLU A 91 -3.22 11.83 -10.37
C GLU A 91 -2.80 12.72 -9.20
N SER A 92 -3.03 12.31 -7.97
CA SER A 92 -2.68 13.14 -6.81
C SER A 92 -1.24 12.99 -6.38
N ASN A 93 -0.63 11.82 -6.68
CA ASN A 93 0.70 11.45 -6.21
C ASN A 93 0.79 11.31 -4.69
N MET A 94 -0.34 11.11 -4.02
CA MET A 94 -0.32 10.83 -2.60
C MET A 94 0.31 9.47 -2.37
N LYS A 95 1.00 9.31 -1.25
CA LYS A 95 1.75 8.10 -0.98
C LYS A 95 1.37 7.46 0.34
N LEU A 96 1.37 6.13 0.33
CA LEU A 96 1.20 5.34 1.54
C LEU A 96 2.45 4.49 1.70
N THR A 97 2.77 4.15 2.93
CA THR A 97 3.92 3.31 3.23
C THR A 97 3.46 1.97 3.81
N LEU A 98 4.01 0.90 3.29
CA LEU A 98 3.77 -0.43 3.83
C LEU A 98 5.11 -1.00 4.26
N THR A 99 5.19 -1.49 5.48
CA THR A 99 6.37 -2.18 5.97
C THR A 99 6.02 -3.63 6.19
N VAL A 100 6.78 -4.54 5.59
CA VAL A 100 6.57 -5.96 5.79
C VAL A 100 7.74 -6.50 6.58
N ARG A 101 7.44 -7.09 7.73
CA ARG A 101 8.48 -7.71 8.56
C ARG A 101 8.32 -9.21 8.44
N GLN A 102 9.32 -9.85 7.89
CA GLN A 102 9.27 -11.29 7.68
C GLN A 102 10.18 -11.98 8.67
N LYS A 103 9.63 -12.97 9.35
CA LYS A 103 10.40 -13.74 10.31
C LYS A 103 11.54 -14.48 9.64
N GLY A 104 12.59 -14.71 10.40
CA GLY A 104 13.68 -15.52 9.91
C GLY A 104 13.31 -16.99 9.93
N LYS A 105 13.98 -17.77 9.12
CA LYS A 105 13.74 -19.19 9.05
C LYS A 105 14.34 -19.85 10.28
N THR A 106 13.53 -20.63 10.95
CA THR A 106 13.96 -21.27 12.19
C THR A 106 14.57 -22.61 11.89
N SER A 107 15.80 -22.76 12.21
CA SER A 107 16.42 -24.02 11.89
C SER A 107 16.05 -25.13 12.82
N ILE A 108 15.49 -24.80 13.96
CA ILE A 108 15.16 -25.82 14.85
C ILE A 108 14.03 -26.59 14.42
N ASP A 109 13.34 -26.07 13.53
CA ASP A 109 12.26 -26.77 13.03
C ASP A 109 12.72 -28.04 12.54
N ILE A 110 13.92 -28.11 12.64
CA ILE A 110 14.45 -29.22 12.32
C ILE A 110 14.41 -30.17 13.26
N GLU A 111 14.33 -30.05 13.93
CA GLU A 111 14.37 -30.83 14.68
C GLU A 111 13.66 -31.52 14.97
N GLN A 112 13.73 -31.35 14.71
CA GLN A 112 13.16 -31.92 14.87
C GLN A 112 13.04 -32.61 14.57
#